data_38a25a9704ef67c130a98a3c0e4ce45e
#
_entry.id   38a25a9704ef67c130a98a3c0e4ce45e
#
_cell.length_a   1.000
_cell.length_b   1.000
_cell.length_c   1.000
_cell.angle_alpha   90.00
_cell.angle_beta   90.00
_cell.angle_gamma   90.00
#
_symmetry.space_group_name_H-M   'P 1'
#
loop_
_entity.id
_entity.type
_entity.pdbx_description
1 polymer ?
#
loop_
_entity_poly.entity_id
_entity_poly.type
_entity_poly.pdbx_seq_one_letter_code
_entity_poly.pdbx_strand_id
1 'polypeptide(L)'
;MRKFIIFFLFTYISSFCIAQTYKYLGVEDGLSNRRIYAIQKGPKGYMWFLTHNGIDRYDGKNFKQYRLIDSEIEVNSMLNLSWLYVGVDGTLWEIGKKGRVFRYDAKHDRFQLVYKLPDEVVKGNPTPVSYGFIDSNNIVWLCNEEALYLYDTNTEKTTIIKNHIGESITDIEQIDPDHYFIGTDVGIHHAELKDDVLNLSPCNWLDKLKMQVNELYFHKANRKLFIGTFQKGIYLYDMNIHQTVELNVGLQDVSITRIKAFNDKEILIATDGAGIYKMNVDTYECAPYIVADYNSYNAMNGNSIYDFYVDDERIWIANYPIGITVRNNQYASYEWIKHSIGNKQSLVNDQVNAIIEDHEGDLWFATNNGISLYSTKTKQWHSFLSVFDNGNVTKNHVFISLCEVSPGIIWAGGYTSGIYQINKKQMKVEFFTPSTFGDCDIRPDKYIRSIIKTSDGSIWSGGYYNLKQIDFNRKNIRAYPGLSGITDIKEKDAQHMWIGTATGLYLLDKETGKYQCISMPIESFYINALYQTPDSLLYIGTSNSGLLIYNHQRKSFEHFHKDNCPLISNNIYTILPDGNKSVLLSTENSLTSYYPAGKIFHNLSLIHISEPTRQA
;
A
#
# COMPACT_ATOMS: atom_id res chain seq x y z
N MET A 1 -4.72 -64.55 -9.87
CA MET A 1 -5.41 -63.34 -9.46
C MET A 1 -4.37 -62.35 -8.93
N ARG A 2 -3.88 -61.45 -9.77
CA ARG A 2 -2.94 -60.39 -9.38
C ARG A 2 -3.73 -59.13 -9.04
N LYS A 3 -3.64 -58.68 -7.79
CA LYS A 3 -4.23 -57.43 -7.34
C LYS A 3 -3.31 -56.28 -7.77
N PHE A 4 -3.79 -55.40 -8.62
CA PHE A 4 -3.19 -54.11 -8.90
C PHE A 4 -3.55 -53.16 -7.76
N ILE A 5 -2.52 -52.65 -7.06
CA ILE A 5 -2.65 -51.52 -6.12
C ILE A 5 -2.33 -50.28 -6.92
N ILE A 6 -3.34 -49.45 -7.18
CA ILE A 6 -3.16 -48.12 -7.76
C ILE A 6 -2.81 -47.18 -6.61
N PHE A 7 -1.57 -46.71 -6.61
CA PHE A 7 -1.11 -45.63 -5.72
C PHE A 7 -1.53 -44.31 -6.32
N PHE A 8 -2.56 -43.66 -5.76
CA PHE A 8 -2.89 -42.28 -6.06
C PHE A 8 -1.88 -41.37 -5.34
N LEU A 9 -0.92 -40.86 -6.08
CA LEU A 9 -0.05 -39.77 -5.63
C LEU A 9 -0.85 -38.48 -5.65
N PHE A 10 -1.43 -38.09 -4.52
CA PHE A 10 -1.92 -36.74 -4.32
C PHE A 10 -0.70 -35.81 -4.18
N THR A 11 -0.31 -35.17 -5.28
CA THR A 11 0.56 -34.00 -5.20
C THR A 11 -0.26 -32.87 -4.58
N TYR A 12 -0.03 -32.63 -3.31
CA TYR A 12 -0.45 -31.40 -2.64
C TYR A 12 0.31 -30.24 -3.30
N ILE A 13 -0.29 -29.62 -4.29
CA ILE A 13 0.09 -28.26 -4.71
C ILE A 13 -0.39 -27.38 -3.57
N SER A 14 0.52 -27.05 -2.66
CA SER A 14 0.31 -25.96 -1.72
C SER A 14 0.20 -24.69 -2.55
N SER A 15 -1.02 -24.27 -2.85
CA SER A 15 -1.30 -22.93 -3.34
C SER A 15 -0.81 -21.98 -2.24
N PHE A 16 0.38 -21.42 -2.43
CA PHE A 16 0.80 -20.26 -1.67
C PHE A 16 -0.21 -19.16 -2.02
N CYS A 17 -1.14 -18.91 -1.13
CA CYS A 17 -2.02 -17.75 -1.21
C CYS A 17 -1.15 -16.52 -0.96
N ILE A 18 -0.63 -15.93 -2.04
CA ILE A 18 0.16 -14.71 -2.00
C ILE A 18 -0.83 -13.61 -1.64
N ALA A 19 -0.70 -13.05 -0.46
CA ALA A 19 -1.50 -11.93 -0.02
C ALA A 19 -1.11 -10.70 -0.86
N GLN A 20 -1.93 -10.42 -1.89
CA GLN A 20 -1.82 -9.20 -2.67
C GLN A 20 -2.36 -8.05 -1.81
N THR A 21 -1.63 -6.93 -1.77
CA THR A 21 -2.06 -5.79 -0.98
C THR A 21 -2.67 -4.72 -1.88
N TYR A 22 -3.84 -4.23 -1.50
CA TYR A 22 -4.54 -3.15 -2.17
C TYR A 22 -4.58 -1.90 -1.30
N LYS A 23 -4.33 -0.75 -1.89
CA LYS A 23 -4.50 0.57 -1.28
C LYS A 23 -5.55 1.34 -2.07
N TYR A 24 -6.44 2.04 -1.37
CA TYR A 24 -7.42 2.92 -1.98
C TYR A 24 -7.05 4.37 -1.71
N LEU A 25 -7.20 5.21 -2.72
CA LEU A 25 -6.98 6.64 -2.61
C LEU A 25 -8.23 7.35 -3.12
N GLY A 26 -8.87 8.09 -2.23
CA GLY A 26 -10.12 8.78 -2.46
C GLY A 26 -10.03 10.29 -2.17
N VAL A 27 -11.19 10.92 -2.13
CA VAL A 27 -11.30 12.36 -1.80
C VAL A 27 -10.84 12.63 -0.37
N GLU A 28 -11.01 11.68 0.51
CA GLU A 28 -10.52 11.67 1.89
C GLU A 28 -8.99 11.74 2.01
N ASP A 29 -8.27 11.29 0.96
CA ASP A 29 -6.80 11.34 0.89
C ASP A 29 -6.30 12.61 0.18
N GLY A 30 -7.22 13.46 -0.30
CA GLY A 30 -6.91 14.72 -0.99
C GLY A 30 -7.09 14.68 -2.51
N LEU A 31 -7.57 13.57 -3.08
CA LEU A 31 -7.95 13.47 -4.49
C LEU A 31 -9.10 14.44 -4.79
N SER A 32 -9.04 15.17 -5.90
CA SER A 32 -10.04 16.19 -6.23
C SER A 32 -11.41 15.62 -6.63
N ASN A 33 -11.42 14.42 -7.22
CA ASN A 33 -12.64 13.71 -7.62
C ASN A 33 -12.37 12.21 -7.76
N ARG A 34 -13.35 11.37 -7.42
CA ARG A 34 -13.25 9.90 -7.56
C ARG A 34 -13.37 9.40 -9.00
N ARG A 35 -13.86 10.23 -9.93
CA ARG A 35 -13.91 9.87 -11.35
C ARG A 35 -12.60 10.22 -12.02
N ILE A 36 -11.83 9.20 -12.36
CA ILE A 36 -10.50 9.29 -12.97
C ILE A 36 -10.61 8.86 -14.43
N TYR A 37 -10.08 9.65 -15.35
CA TYR A 37 -10.10 9.37 -16.79
C TYR A 37 -8.77 8.85 -17.33
N ALA A 38 -7.65 9.30 -16.74
CA ALA A 38 -6.32 8.85 -17.14
C ALA A 38 -5.35 8.81 -15.96
N ILE A 39 -4.41 7.89 -16.02
CA ILE A 39 -3.31 7.72 -15.06
C ILE A 39 -1.99 7.71 -15.83
N GLN A 40 -1.06 8.58 -15.44
CA GLN A 40 0.27 8.66 -16.04
C GLN A 40 1.35 8.76 -14.96
N LYS A 41 2.52 8.17 -15.22
CA LYS A 41 3.73 8.42 -14.43
C LYS A 41 4.55 9.51 -15.12
N GLY A 42 4.58 10.66 -14.53
CA GLY A 42 5.24 11.83 -15.08
C GLY A 42 6.70 11.98 -14.65
N PRO A 43 7.32 13.12 -14.99
CA PRO A 43 8.67 13.45 -14.58
C PRO A 43 8.87 13.33 -13.07
N LYS A 44 10.06 12.92 -12.64
CA LYS A 44 10.44 12.72 -11.23
C LYS A 44 9.68 11.59 -10.53
N GLY A 45 8.98 10.71 -11.29
CA GLY A 45 8.29 9.55 -10.74
C GLY A 45 6.97 9.83 -10.04
N TYR A 46 6.44 11.04 -10.11
CA TYR A 46 5.11 11.36 -9.60
C TYR A 46 4.02 10.68 -10.40
N MET A 47 2.95 10.25 -9.71
CA MET A 47 1.74 9.77 -10.38
C MET A 47 0.80 10.96 -10.64
N TRP A 48 0.25 11.00 -11.85
CA TRP A 48 -0.64 12.04 -12.30
C TRP A 48 -1.98 11.45 -12.69
N PHE A 49 -3.03 12.10 -12.27
CA PHE A 49 -4.41 11.65 -12.45
C PHE A 49 -5.22 12.75 -13.10
N LEU A 50 -5.79 12.44 -14.25
CA LEU A 50 -6.80 13.29 -14.87
C LEU A 50 -8.14 12.94 -14.24
N THR A 51 -8.71 13.86 -13.50
CA THR A 51 -9.97 13.68 -12.79
C THR A 51 -11.09 14.51 -13.43
N HIS A 52 -12.31 14.28 -12.98
CA HIS A 52 -13.45 15.11 -13.38
C HIS A 52 -13.31 16.59 -12.97
N ASN A 53 -12.53 16.91 -11.95
CA ASN A 53 -12.35 18.26 -11.40
C ASN A 53 -11.01 18.91 -11.78
N GLY A 54 -10.13 18.23 -12.48
CA GLY A 54 -8.81 18.76 -12.81
C GLY A 54 -7.73 17.70 -12.85
N ILE A 55 -6.48 18.13 -12.74
CA ILE A 55 -5.32 17.24 -12.72
C ILE A 55 -4.77 17.20 -11.29
N ASP A 56 -4.57 16.00 -10.79
CA ASP A 56 -3.98 15.76 -9.49
C ASP A 56 -2.62 15.07 -9.63
N ARG A 57 -1.62 15.56 -8.88
CA ARG A 57 -0.32 14.91 -8.75
C ARG A 57 -0.20 14.27 -7.38
N TYR A 58 0.22 13.03 -7.34
CA TYR A 58 0.48 12.29 -6.12
C TYR A 58 1.98 12.04 -5.96
N ASP A 59 2.54 12.43 -4.80
CA ASP A 59 3.96 12.31 -4.48
C ASP A 59 4.31 11.04 -3.67
N GLY A 60 3.32 10.16 -3.46
CA GLY A 60 3.42 9.00 -2.61
C GLY A 60 2.74 9.18 -1.24
N LYS A 61 2.45 10.42 -0.85
CA LYS A 61 1.82 10.76 0.42
C LYS A 61 0.65 11.73 0.26
N ASN A 62 0.83 12.80 -0.53
CA ASN A 62 -0.13 13.89 -0.65
C ASN A 62 -0.54 14.10 -2.10
N PHE A 63 -1.77 14.57 -2.29
CA PHE A 63 -2.24 15.08 -3.58
C PHE A 63 -2.00 16.59 -3.67
N LYS A 64 -1.52 17.02 -4.85
CA LYS A 64 -1.51 18.42 -5.26
C LYS A 64 -2.41 18.58 -6.47
N GLN A 65 -3.40 19.45 -6.35
CA GLN A 65 -4.36 19.77 -7.42
C GLN A 65 -3.84 20.91 -8.29
N TYR A 66 -4.00 20.78 -9.60
CA TYR A 66 -3.63 21.79 -10.58
C TYR A 66 -4.86 22.36 -11.25
N ARG A 67 -4.92 23.68 -11.29
CA ARG A 67 -5.91 24.44 -12.06
C ARG A 67 -5.31 24.77 -13.40
N LEU A 68 -6.05 24.53 -14.46
CA LEU A 68 -5.67 24.93 -15.81
C LEU A 68 -6.21 26.32 -16.06
N ILE A 69 -5.32 27.23 -16.46
CA ILE A 69 -5.64 28.64 -16.63
C ILE A 69 -5.35 29.03 -18.07
N ASP A 70 -6.36 29.52 -18.79
CA ASP A 70 -6.21 30.34 -19.99
C ASP A 70 -5.95 31.77 -19.53
N SER A 71 -5.32 32.60 -20.36
CA SER A 71 -5.04 34.01 -20.06
C SER A 71 -6.27 34.83 -19.62
N GLU A 72 -7.46 34.35 -19.98
CA GLU A 72 -8.72 35.05 -19.76
C GLU A 72 -9.63 34.35 -18.73
N ILE A 73 -9.58 33.00 -18.63
CA ILE A 73 -10.48 32.21 -17.78
C ILE A 73 -9.82 30.99 -17.18
N GLU A 74 -10.30 30.59 -16.03
CA GLU A 74 -9.97 29.28 -15.43
C GLU A 74 -10.77 28.17 -16.15
N VAL A 75 -10.08 27.15 -16.66
CA VAL A 75 -10.68 26.11 -17.51
C VAL A 75 -10.85 24.75 -16.81
N ASN A 76 -10.75 24.72 -15.49
CA ASN A 76 -11.03 23.55 -14.68
C ASN A 76 -12.53 23.19 -14.69
N SER A 77 -13.11 22.93 -15.84
CA SER A 77 -14.50 22.51 -15.92
C SER A 77 -14.60 21.11 -16.50
N MET A 78 -15.59 20.36 -16.01
CA MET A 78 -15.86 18.95 -16.30
C MET A 78 -15.85 18.56 -17.78
N LEU A 79 -16.16 19.49 -18.67
CA LEU A 79 -16.27 19.23 -20.12
C LEU A 79 -14.98 19.54 -20.88
N ASN A 80 -13.93 20.01 -20.22
CA ASN A 80 -12.75 20.53 -20.88
C ASN A 80 -11.55 19.60 -20.87
N LEU A 81 -11.42 18.75 -19.85
CA LEU A 81 -10.27 17.86 -19.66
C LEU A 81 -10.60 16.47 -20.21
N SER A 82 -9.72 15.88 -21.01
CA SER A 82 -10.03 14.60 -21.62
C SER A 82 -8.85 13.64 -21.81
N TRP A 83 -7.67 14.16 -22.12
CA TRP A 83 -6.52 13.28 -22.40
C TRP A 83 -5.28 13.80 -21.70
N LEU A 84 -4.55 12.90 -21.07
CA LEU A 84 -3.31 13.18 -20.36
C LEU A 84 -2.23 12.25 -20.90
N TYR A 85 -1.16 12.81 -21.42
CA TYR A 85 -0.07 12.07 -22.04
C TYR A 85 1.29 12.49 -21.47
N VAL A 86 2.23 11.56 -21.54
CA VAL A 86 3.65 11.85 -21.35
C VAL A 86 4.33 11.73 -22.69
N GLY A 87 4.88 12.82 -23.20
CA GLY A 87 5.62 12.85 -24.45
C GLY A 87 6.92 12.06 -24.38
N VAL A 88 7.56 11.87 -25.54
CA VAL A 88 8.83 11.09 -25.65
C VAL A 88 9.95 11.72 -24.83
N ASP A 89 9.92 13.03 -24.66
CA ASP A 89 10.87 13.81 -23.84
C ASP A 89 10.56 13.79 -22.34
N GLY A 90 9.50 13.05 -21.92
CA GLY A 90 9.01 12.98 -20.56
C GLY A 90 8.12 14.17 -20.14
N THR A 91 7.82 15.11 -21.04
CA THR A 91 6.93 16.23 -20.77
C THR A 91 5.49 15.76 -20.62
N LEU A 92 4.78 16.29 -19.62
CA LEU A 92 3.37 15.98 -19.41
C LEU A 92 2.48 16.97 -20.18
N TRP A 93 1.52 16.42 -20.89
CA TRP A 93 0.59 17.15 -21.76
C TRP A 93 -0.86 16.84 -21.38
N GLU A 94 -1.68 17.87 -21.37
CA GLU A 94 -3.13 17.76 -21.30
C GLU A 94 -3.76 18.32 -22.57
N ILE A 95 -4.71 17.57 -23.12
CA ILE A 95 -5.48 17.94 -24.30
C ILE A 95 -6.95 17.95 -23.93
N GLY A 96 -7.59 19.11 -24.06
CA GLY A 96 -8.99 19.29 -23.68
C GLY A 96 -9.97 19.22 -24.85
N LYS A 97 -11.21 18.75 -24.60
CA LYS A 97 -12.29 18.67 -25.61
C LYS A 97 -12.64 20.03 -26.27
N LYS A 98 -12.31 21.14 -25.63
CA LYS A 98 -12.46 22.47 -26.22
C LYS A 98 -11.27 22.90 -27.09
N GLY A 99 -10.37 21.97 -27.42
CA GLY A 99 -9.22 22.23 -28.29
C GLY A 99 -8.14 23.10 -27.64
N ARG A 100 -8.01 23.04 -26.32
CA ARG A 100 -6.90 23.63 -25.60
C ARG A 100 -5.85 22.58 -25.30
N VAL A 101 -4.57 22.94 -25.43
CA VAL A 101 -3.43 22.07 -25.14
C VAL A 101 -2.57 22.73 -24.08
N PHE A 102 -2.36 22.06 -23.00
CA PHE A 102 -1.52 22.51 -21.90
C PHE A 102 -0.29 21.63 -21.76
N ARG A 103 0.83 22.27 -21.48
CA ARG A 103 2.11 21.63 -21.18
C ARG A 103 2.49 21.90 -19.72
N TYR A 104 2.93 20.86 -19.03
CA TYR A 104 3.44 21.02 -17.67
C TYR A 104 4.83 21.64 -17.66
N ASP A 105 4.98 22.79 -16.99
CA ASP A 105 6.24 23.46 -16.73
C ASP A 105 6.78 23.01 -15.36
N ALA A 106 7.73 22.08 -15.38
CA ALA A 106 8.32 21.53 -14.16
C ALA A 106 9.16 22.52 -13.34
N LYS A 107 9.62 23.61 -13.96
CA LYS A 107 10.40 24.66 -13.28
C LYS A 107 9.51 25.54 -12.40
N HIS A 108 8.33 25.86 -12.89
CA HIS A 108 7.38 26.74 -12.18
C HIS A 108 6.23 25.95 -11.53
N ASP A 109 6.26 24.61 -11.65
CA ASP A 109 5.27 23.68 -11.09
C ASP A 109 3.82 24.04 -11.43
N ARG A 110 3.56 24.27 -12.73
CA ARG A 110 2.24 24.66 -13.27
C ARG A 110 2.05 24.20 -14.71
N PHE A 111 0.80 24.12 -15.15
CA PHE A 111 0.46 23.94 -16.55
C PHE A 111 0.39 25.30 -17.27
N GLN A 112 0.88 25.33 -18.50
CA GLN A 112 0.84 26.48 -19.39
C GLN A 112 0.05 26.14 -20.64
N LEU A 113 -0.87 27.01 -21.03
CA LEU A 113 -1.54 26.92 -22.32
C LEU A 113 -0.52 27.19 -23.43
N VAL A 114 -0.37 26.25 -24.35
CA VAL A 114 0.58 26.36 -25.48
C VAL A 114 -0.12 26.43 -26.83
N TYR A 115 -1.33 25.90 -26.92
CA TYR A 115 -2.13 25.95 -28.14
C TYR A 115 -3.62 25.98 -27.82
N LYS A 116 -4.40 26.67 -28.66
CA LYS A 116 -5.86 26.59 -28.69
C LYS A 116 -6.36 26.55 -30.13
N LEU A 117 -7.43 25.80 -30.38
CA LEU A 117 -8.13 25.84 -31.66
C LEU A 117 -8.64 27.25 -31.95
N PRO A 118 -8.73 27.64 -33.23
CA PRO A 118 -9.33 28.92 -33.64
C PRO A 118 -10.76 29.09 -33.07
N ASP A 119 -11.10 30.31 -32.64
CA ASP A 119 -12.41 30.62 -32.04
C ASP A 119 -13.58 30.30 -32.98
N GLU A 120 -13.36 30.35 -34.29
CA GLU A 120 -14.34 29.98 -35.32
C GLU A 120 -14.75 28.51 -35.26
N VAL A 121 -13.81 27.63 -34.90
CA VAL A 121 -14.04 26.17 -34.74
C VAL A 121 -14.75 25.87 -33.43
N VAL A 122 -14.46 26.65 -32.40
CA VAL A 122 -15.01 26.44 -31.05
C VAL A 122 -16.41 27.08 -30.90
N LYS A 123 -16.71 28.11 -31.69
CA LYS A 123 -17.95 28.88 -31.58
C LYS A 123 -19.16 28.02 -31.94
N GLY A 124 -20.03 27.83 -30.95
CA GLY A 124 -21.26 27.03 -31.12
C GLY A 124 -21.10 25.53 -30.94
N ASN A 125 -19.88 25.05 -30.84
CA ASN A 125 -19.61 23.62 -30.54
C ASN A 125 -19.02 23.49 -29.12
N PRO A 126 -19.72 22.89 -28.16
CA PRO A 126 -19.25 22.75 -26.79
C PRO A 126 -18.07 21.75 -26.65
N THR A 127 -17.92 20.83 -27.60
CA THR A 127 -16.87 19.80 -27.61
C THR A 127 -16.29 19.61 -29.01
N PRO A 128 -15.55 20.60 -29.54
CA PRO A 128 -15.05 20.59 -30.92
C PRO A 128 -13.97 19.52 -31.18
N VAL A 129 -13.47 18.84 -30.17
CA VAL A 129 -12.48 17.76 -30.28
C VAL A 129 -13.11 16.46 -29.82
N SER A 130 -13.21 15.48 -30.72
CA SER A 130 -13.67 14.13 -30.43
C SER A 130 -12.57 13.29 -29.80
N TYR A 131 -11.33 13.44 -30.28
CA TYR A 131 -10.16 12.73 -29.77
C TYR A 131 -8.91 13.61 -29.78
N GLY A 132 -8.05 13.48 -28.77
CA GLY A 132 -6.77 14.16 -28.65
C GLY A 132 -5.64 13.15 -28.41
N PHE A 133 -4.55 13.28 -29.14
CA PHE A 133 -3.41 12.36 -29.13
C PHE A 133 -2.09 13.12 -29.26
N ILE A 134 -1.00 12.61 -28.73
CA ILE A 134 0.36 13.08 -29.03
C ILE A 134 1.21 11.91 -29.49
N ASP A 135 1.85 12.07 -30.65
CA ASP A 135 2.65 11.01 -31.25
C ASP A 135 4.13 11.06 -30.84
N SER A 136 4.91 10.09 -31.31
CA SER A 136 6.34 9.99 -31.02
C SER A 136 7.18 11.09 -31.68
N ASN A 137 6.63 11.85 -32.61
CA ASN A 137 7.25 12.98 -33.25
C ASN A 137 6.98 14.29 -32.50
N ASN A 138 6.26 14.23 -31.36
CA ASN A 138 5.75 15.37 -30.57
C ASN A 138 4.74 16.23 -31.36
N ILE A 139 3.95 15.63 -32.24
CA ILE A 139 2.81 16.27 -32.89
C ILE A 139 1.57 15.99 -32.06
N VAL A 140 0.86 17.04 -31.67
CA VAL A 140 -0.45 16.94 -31.00
C VAL A 140 -1.53 16.90 -32.07
N TRP A 141 -2.34 15.83 -32.03
CA TRP A 141 -3.48 15.61 -32.90
C TRP A 141 -4.74 16.06 -32.16
N LEU A 142 -5.48 17.01 -32.73
CA LEU A 142 -6.80 17.42 -32.29
C LEU A 142 -7.80 17.02 -33.37
N CYS A 143 -8.57 15.98 -33.10
CA CYS A 143 -9.44 15.34 -34.10
C CYS A 143 -10.88 15.80 -33.93
N ASN A 144 -11.54 16.15 -35.03
CA ASN A 144 -12.97 16.30 -35.09
C ASN A 144 -13.51 15.71 -36.42
N GLU A 145 -14.83 15.72 -36.62
CA GLU A 145 -15.46 15.12 -37.81
C GLU A 145 -15.11 15.85 -39.12
N GLU A 146 -14.75 17.14 -39.05
CA GLU A 146 -14.49 17.99 -40.21
C GLU A 146 -12.99 18.09 -40.58
N ALA A 147 -12.11 18.06 -39.55
CA ALA A 147 -10.70 18.27 -39.75
C ALA A 147 -9.82 17.65 -38.66
N LEU A 148 -8.56 17.37 -38.99
CA LEU A 148 -7.49 17.09 -38.07
C LEU A 148 -6.60 18.32 -37.96
N TYR A 149 -6.33 18.74 -36.74
CA TYR A 149 -5.40 19.83 -36.44
C TYR A 149 -4.15 19.19 -35.84
N LEU A 150 -3.04 19.25 -36.56
CA LEU A 150 -1.75 18.68 -36.20
C LEU A 150 -0.84 19.82 -35.72
N TYR A 151 -0.69 19.94 -34.41
CA TYR A 151 0.18 20.95 -33.80
C TYR A 151 1.54 20.36 -33.48
N ASP A 152 2.57 20.79 -34.22
CA ASP A 152 3.97 20.42 -33.96
C ASP A 152 4.50 21.24 -32.77
N THR A 153 4.80 20.55 -31.67
CA THR A 153 5.24 21.20 -30.43
C THR A 153 6.68 21.74 -30.50
N ASN A 154 7.49 21.31 -31.50
CA ASN A 154 8.85 21.77 -31.69
C ASN A 154 8.91 23.05 -32.52
N THR A 155 8.09 23.13 -33.57
CA THR A 155 8.06 24.30 -34.48
C THR A 155 6.94 25.28 -34.18
N GLU A 156 6.01 24.92 -33.30
CA GLU A 156 4.79 25.67 -32.94
C GLU A 156 3.88 25.95 -34.15
N LYS A 157 3.98 25.12 -35.19
CA LYS A 157 3.14 25.24 -36.39
C LYS A 157 1.97 24.26 -36.34
N THR A 158 0.87 24.64 -36.98
CA THR A 158 -0.31 23.80 -37.11
C THR A 158 -0.59 23.51 -38.56
N THR A 159 -0.69 22.23 -38.91
CA THR A 159 -1.19 21.72 -40.18
C THR A 159 -2.66 21.35 -40.03
N ILE A 160 -3.51 21.72 -40.98
CA ILE A 160 -4.95 21.42 -40.96
C ILE A 160 -5.28 20.50 -42.12
N ILE A 161 -5.76 19.31 -41.83
CA ILE A 161 -6.19 18.30 -42.82
C ILE A 161 -7.71 18.24 -42.79
N LYS A 162 -8.35 18.72 -43.88
CA LYS A 162 -9.80 18.73 -44.02
C LYS A 162 -10.34 17.49 -44.71
N ASN A 163 -11.60 17.15 -44.46
CA ASN A 163 -12.33 16.05 -45.12
C ASN A 163 -11.61 14.69 -45.01
N HIS A 164 -11.15 14.37 -43.83
CA HIS A 164 -10.32 13.20 -43.60
C HIS A 164 -11.16 11.89 -43.55
N ILE A 165 -11.75 11.54 -42.41
CA ILE A 165 -12.45 10.25 -42.23
C ILE A 165 -13.97 10.41 -42.32
N GLY A 166 -14.52 11.50 -41.81
CA GLY A 166 -15.97 11.73 -41.72
C GLY A 166 -16.67 10.89 -40.63
N GLU A 167 -15.88 10.30 -39.72
CA GLU A 167 -16.32 9.47 -38.62
C GLU A 167 -15.75 10.00 -37.30
N SER A 168 -16.35 9.63 -36.19
CA SER A 168 -15.87 10.04 -34.87
C SER A 168 -14.69 9.18 -34.44
N ILE A 169 -13.51 9.79 -34.37
CA ILE A 169 -12.29 9.10 -33.91
C ILE A 169 -12.42 8.82 -32.41
N THR A 170 -12.13 7.57 -32.05
CA THR A 170 -12.23 7.08 -30.68
C THR A 170 -10.88 6.69 -30.08
N ASP A 171 -9.93 6.30 -30.94
CA ASP A 171 -8.55 5.98 -30.53
C ASP A 171 -7.55 6.10 -31.68
N ILE A 172 -6.27 6.35 -31.38
CA ILE A 172 -5.18 6.38 -32.33
C ILE A 172 -4.00 5.61 -31.76
N GLU A 173 -3.53 4.60 -32.48
CA GLU A 173 -2.35 3.83 -32.11
C GLU A 173 -1.26 4.00 -33.16
N GLN A 174 -0.08 4.47 -32.75
CA GLN A 174 1.07 4.67 -33.62
C GLN A 174 1.86 3.37 -33.76
N ILE A 175 2.07 2.92 -35.01
CA ILE A 175 2.84 1.70 -35.33
C ILE A 175 4.33 2.01 -35.43
N ASP A 176 4.64 3.07 -36.18
CA ASP A 176 5.97 3.63 -36.40
C ASP A 176 5.85 5.16 -36.65
N PRO A 177 6.93 5.92 -36.88
CA PRO A 177 6.85 7.36 -36.97
C PRO A 177 5.85 7.93 -37.98
N ASP A 178 5.58 7.18 -39.04
CA ASP A 178 4.76 7.66 -40.17
C ASP A 178 3.41 6.93 -40.29
N HIS A 179 3.22 5.78 -39.59
CA HIS A 179 2.04 4.93 -39.74
C HIS A 179 1.23 4.79 -38.47
N TYR A 180 -0.08 4.83 -38.61
CA TYR A 180 -1.05 4.80 -37.53
C TYR A 180 -2.22 3.88 -37.84
N PHE A 181 -2.83 3.30 -36.81
CA PHE A 181 -4.20 2.81 -36.85
C PHE A 181 -5.12 3.82 -36.14
N ILE A 182 -6.22 4.13 -36.79
CA ILE A 182 -7.23 5.08 -36.27
C ILE A 182 -8.53 4.30 -36.05
N GLY A 183 -8.93 4.15 -34.80
CA GLY A 183 -10.22 3.58 -34.40
C GLY A 183 -11.31 4.64 -34.46
N THR A 184 -12.50 4.23 -34.92
CA THR A 184 -13.68 5.09 -35.02
C THR A 184 -14.90 4.45 -34.39
N ASP A 185 -16.01 5.16 -34.36
CA ASP A 185 -17.30 4.65 -33.93
C ASP A 185 -17.92 3.61 -34.88
N VAL A 186 -17.34 3.40 -36.06
CA VAL A 186 -17.83 2.46 -37.07
C VAL A 186 -16.76 1.48 -37.63
N GLY A 187 -15.48 1.63 -37.25
CA GLY A 187 -14.44 0.75 -37.76
C GLY A 187 -13.01 1.21 -37.49
N ILE A 188 -12.07 0.81 -38.38
CA ILE A 188 -10.64 1.15 -38.26
C ILE A 188 -10.10 1.59 -39.62
N HIS A 189 -9.25 2.61 -39.60
CA HIS A 189 -8.49 3.06 -40.76
C HIS A 189 -6.98 2.88 -40.51
N HIS A 190 -6.26 2.57 -41.58
CA HIS A 190 -4.81 2.70 -41.60
C HIS A 190 -4.44 4.07 -42.16
N ALA A 191 -3.58 4.79 -41.49
CA ALA A 191 -3.13 6.12 -41.85
C ALA A 191 -1.61 6.17 -42.02
N GLU A 192 -1.15 6.87 -43.05
CA GLU A 192 0.25 7.24 -43.27
C GLU A 192 0.32 8.78 -43.27
N LEU A 193 1.07 9.37 -42.36
CA LEU A 193 1.35 10.79 -42.28
C LEU A 193 2.76 11.05 -42.76
N LYS A 194 2.89 11.71 -43.94
CA LYS A 194 4.17 12.05 -44.51
C LYS A 194 4.12 13.41 -45.17
N ASP A 195 5.12 14.24 -44.94
CA ASP A 195 5.23 15.58 -45.51
C ASP A 195 3.95 16.42 -45.35
N ASP A 196 3.33 16.39 -44.16
CA ASP A 196 2.05 17.05 -43.81
C ASP A 196 0.82 16.53 -44.62
N VAL A 197 0.96 15.37 -45.29
CA VAL A 197 -0.14 14.71 -46.01
C VAL A 197 -0.55 13.46 -45.28
N LEU A 198 -1.83 13.32 -44.93
CA LEU A 198 -2.40 12.11 -44.38
C LEU A 198 -3.08 11.28 -45.46
N ASN A 199 -2.54 10.12 -45.73
CA ASN A 199 -3.10 9.12 -46.63
C ASN A 199 -3.89 8.09 -45.82
N LEU A 200 -5.19 7.97 -46.07
CA LEU A 200 -6.07 7.02 -45.38
C LEU A 200 -6.41 5.87 -46.29
N SER A 201 -6.33 4.66 -45.75
CA SER A 201 -6.80 3.44 -46.39
C SER A 201 -7.74 2.70 -45.45
N PRO A 202 -8.99 2.44 -45.88
CA PRO A 202 -9.91 1.63 -45.09
C PRO A 202 -9.33 0.23 -44.86
N CYS A 203 -9.54 -0.27 -43.66
CA CYS A 203 -9.16 -1.66 -43.35
C CYS A 203 -10.34 -2.59 -43.72
N ASN A 204 -10.49 -2.91 -45.02
CA ASN A 204 -11.62 -3.64 -45.59
C ASN A 204 -11.91 -5.01 -44.95
N TRP A 205 -10.98 -5.55 -44.19
CA TRP A 205 -11.11 -6.81 -43.46
C TRP A 205 -11.95 -6.67 -42.18
N LEU A 206 -12.15 -5.44 -41.65
CA LEU A 206 -13.08 -5.14 -40.54
C LEU A 206 -14.43 -4.56 -41.02
N ASP A 207 -14.56 -4.16 -42.28
CA ASP A 207 -15.79 -3.54 -42.84
C ASP A 207 -17.06 -4.42 -42.72
N LYS A 208 -16.86 -5.72 -42.50
CA LYS A 208 -17.98 -6.65 -42.21
C LYS A 208 -18.53 -6.50 -40.79
N LEU A 209 -17.78 -5.87 -39.90
CA LEU A 209 -18.10 -5.76 -38.49
C LEU A 209 -18.25 -4.27 -38.12
N LYS A 210 -19.28 -3.60 -38.63
CA LYS A 210 -19.59 -2.22 -38.20
C LYS A 210 -19.71 -2.17 -36.69
N MET A 211 -18.61 -1.78 -36.02
CA MET A 211 -18.50 -1.75 -34.57
C MET A 211 -17.70 -0.57 -34.10
N GLN A 212 -18.07 -0.04 -32.95
CA GLN A 212 -17.31 0.99 -32.28
C GLN A 212 -16.03 0.39 -31.69
N VAL A 213 -14.91 0.94 -32.07
CA VAL A 213 -13.60 0.67 -31.46
C VAL A 213 -13.41 1.58 -30.26
N ASN A 214 -13.03 1.03 -29.12
CA ASN A 214 -12.78 1.82 -27.91
C ASN A 214 -11.28 2.00 -27.64
N GLU A 215 -10.49 0.99 -28.01
CA GLU A 215 -9.04 0.96 -27.68
C GLU A 215 -8.28 0.14 -28.70
N LEU A 216 -7.14 0.63 -29.09
CA LEU A 216 -6.16 -0.04 -29.96
C LEU A 216 -4.85 -0.24 -29.19
N TYR A 217 -4.25 -1.41 -29.32
CA TYR A 217 -2.96 -1.68 -28.73
C TYR A 217 -2.09 -2.50 -29.73
N PHE A 218 -0.99 -1.92 -30.17
CA PHE A 218 -0.05 -2.57 -31.08
C PHE A 218 1.10 -3.24 -30.33
N HIS A 219 1.11 -4.57 -30.33
CA HIS A 219 2.22 -5.34 -29.78
C HIS A 219 3.36 -5.43 -30.81
N LYS A 220 4.33 -4.54 -30.67
CA LYS A 220 5.40 -4.29 -31.64
C LYS A 220 6.23 -5.53 -31.96
N ALA A 221 6.59 -6.35 -30.95
CA ALA A 221 7.45 -7.52 -31.13
C ALA A 221 6.83 -8.58 -32.05
N ASN A 222 5.51 -8.81 -31.94
CA ASN A 222 4.79 -9.83 -32.71
C ASN A 222 4.06 -9.23 -33.92
N ARG A 223 4.09 -7.89 -34.10
CA ARG A 223 3.34 -7.15 -35.13
C ARG A 223 1.84 -7.49 -35.12
N LYS A 224 1.25 -7.49 -33.94
CA LYS A 224 -0.15 -7.80 -33.69
C LYS A 224 -0.87 -6.59 -33.13
N LEU A 225 -2.02 -6.22 -33.71
CA LEU A 225 -2.91 -5.18 -33.22
C LEU A 225 -4.08 -5.83 -32.47
N PHE A 226 -4.18 -5.54 -31.18
CA PHE A 226 -5.32 -5.90 -30.35
C PHE A 226 -6.35 -4.76 -30.38
N ILE A 227 -7.62 -5.10 -30.61
CA ILE A 227 -8.70 -4.17 -30.87
C ILE A 227 -9.79 -4.39 -29.82
N GLY A 228 -9.88 -3.48 -28.88
CA GLY A 228 -10.93 -3.47 -27.86
C GLY A 228 -12.18 -2.73 -28.39
N THR A 229 -13.35 -3.31 -28.18
CA THR A 229 -14.60 -2.80 -28.75
C THR A 229 -15.61 -2.42 -27.68
N PHE A 230 -16.64 -1.69 -28.09
CA PHE A 230 -17.82 -1.45 -27.26
C PHE A 230 -18.77 -2.68 -27.33
N GLN A 231 -18.87 -3.43 -26.24
CA GLN A 231 -19.77 -4.58 -26.06
C GLN A 231 -19.64 -5.70 -27.14
N LYS A 232 -18.46 -5.83 -27.76
CA LYS A 232 -18.17 -6.90 -28.74
C LYS A 232 -16.85 -7.60 -28.42
N GLY A 233 -16.30 -7.39 -27.21
CA GLY A 233 -15.07 -8.01 -26.76
C GLY A 233 -13.83 -7.52 -27.48
N ILE A 234 -12.91 -8.43 -27.78
CA ILE A 234 -11.59 -8.13 -28.31
C ILE A 234 -11.32 -8.87 -29.61
N TYR A 235 -10.76 -8.18 -30.58
CA TYR A 235 -10.31 -8.71 -31.87
C TYR A 235 -8.81 -8.57 -32.00
N LEU A 236 -8.21 -9.43 -32.82
CA LEU A 236 -6.79 -9.42 -33.16
C LEU A 236 -6.62 -9.24 -34.65
N TYR A 237 -5.78 -8.32 -35.08
CA TYR A 237 -5.24 -8.26 -36.42
C TYR A 237 -3.76 -8.63 -36.41
N ASP A 238 -3.43 -9.74 -37.10
CA ASP A 238 -2.04 -10.16 -37.30
C ASP A 238 -1.52 -9.57 -38.60
N MET A 239 -0.61 -8.60 -38.50
CA MET A 239 -0.02 -7.91 -39.67
C MET A 239 0.91 -8.80 -40.48
N ASN A 240 1.40 -9.91 -39.93
CA ASN A 240 2.30 -10.81 -40.68
C ASN A 240 1.55 -11.66 -41.71
N ILE A 241 0.32 -12.02 -41.41
CA ILE A 241 -0.52 -12.87 -42.28
C ILE A 241 -1.75 -12.14 -42.81
N HIS A 242 -1.94 -10.86 -42.43
CA HIS A 242 -3.06 -10.01 -42.81
C HIS A 242 -4.44 -10.62 -42.50
N GLN A 243 -4.56 -11.22 -41.32
CA GLN A 243 -5.80 -11.85 -40.90
C GLN A 243 -6.33 -11.23 -39.58
N THR A 244 -7.66 -11.14 -39.51
CA THR A 244 -8.37 -10.72 -38.31
C THR A 244 -9.11 -11.90 -37.70
N VAL A 245 -9.03 -12.02 -36.39
CA VAL A 245 -9.67 -13.08 -35.61
C VAL A 245 -10.39 -12.46 -34.42
N GLU A 246 -11.63 -12.88 -34.18
CA GLU A 246 -12.31 -12.63 -32.92
C GLU A 246 -11.72 -13.54 -31.84
N LEU A 247 -11.29 -12.95 -30.71
CA LEU A 247 -10.76 -13.71 -29.61
C LEU A 247 -11.88 -14.11 -28.64
N ASN A 248 -12.28 -15.39 -28.68
CA ASN A 248 -13.29 -15.95 -27.81
C ASN A 248 -12.73 -16.22 -26.40
N VAL A 249 -12.51 -15.15 -25.62
CA VAL A 249 -11.85 -15.19 -24.32
C VAL A 249 -12.77 -14.86 -23.16
N GLY A 250 -14.07 -15.00 -23.34
CA GLY A 250 -15.06 -14.73 -22.28
C GLY A 250 -15.39 -13.25 -22.09
N LEU A 251 -15.07 -12.40 -23.07
CA LEU A 251 -15.30 -10.95 -23.03
C LEU A 251 -16.25 -10.44 -24.12
N GLN A 252 -17.03 -11.32 -24.76
CA GLN A 252 -17.83 -11.00 -25.97
C GLN A 252 -18.87 -9.90 -25.76
N ASP A 253 -19.48 -9.84 -24.58
CA ASP A 253 -20.51 -8.84 -24.25
C ASP A 253 -19.99 -7.73 -23.32
N VAL A 254 -18.66 -7.55 -23.25
CA VAL A 254 -18.02 -6.62 -22.34
C VAL A 254 -17.37 -5.47 -23.12
N SER A 255 -17.54 -4.25 -22.63
CA SER A 255 -16.84 -3.08 -23.17
C SER A 255 -15.39 -3.07 -22.70
N ILE A 256 -14.45 -3.11 -23.65
CA ILE A 256 -13.02 -2.96 -23.38
C ILE A 256 -12.73 -1.46 -23.23
N THR A 257 -12.06 -1.08 -22.16
CA THR A 257 -11.74 0.34 -21.87
C THR A 257 -10.28 0.68 -22.11
N ARG A 258 -9.35 -0.25 -21.79
CA ARG A 258 -7.90 -0.08 -22.01
C ARG A 258 -7.21 -1.43 -22.22
N ILE A 259 -6.17 -1.39 -23.05
CA ILE A 259 -5.26 -2.51 -23.27
C ILE A 259 -3.83 -1.98 -23.14
N LYS A 260 -3.02 -2.54 -22.23
CA LYS A 260 -1.63 -2.11 -22.02
C LYS A 260 -0.72 -3.31 -21.77
N ALA A 261 0.56 -3.17 -22.10
CA ALA A 261 1.56 -4.18 -21.79
C ALA A 261 1.65 -4.41 -20.26
N PHE A 262 1.77 -5.67 -19.88
CA PHE A 262 2.15 -6.06 -18.51
C PHE A 262 3.64 -6.45 -18.49
N ASN A 263 4.05 -7.20 -19.49
CA ASN A 263 5.45 -7.55 -19.80
C ASN A 263 5.55 -7.93 -21.29
N ASP A 264 6.70 -8.42 -21.73
CA ASP A 264 6.98 -8.77 -23.14
C ASP A 264 6.03 -9.86 -23.72
N LYS A 265 5.37 -10.65 -22.88
CA LYS A 265 4.51 -11.77 -23.30
C LYS A 265 3.06 -11.65 -22.86
N GLU A 266 2.75 -10.71 -22.00
CA GLU A 266 1.43 -10.58 -21.40
C GLU A 266 0.92 -9.14 -21.50
N ILE A 267 -0.36 -9.01 -21.80
CA ILE A 267 -1.10 -7.75 -21.77
C ILE A 267 -2.18 -7.78 -20.69
N LEU A 268 -2.52 -6.61 -20.16
CA LEU A 268 -3.69 -6.42 -19.32
C LEU A 268 -4.80 -5.74 -20.11
N ILE A 269 -6.00 -6.23 -19.92
CA ILE A 269 -7.22 -5.78 -20.58
C ILE A 269 -8.18 -5.30 -19.51
N ALA A 270 -8.41 -4.01 -19.44
CA ALA A 270 -9.38 -3.41 -18.54
C ALA A 270 -10.76 -3.34 -19.19
N THR A 271 -11.78 -3.45 -18.38
CA THR A 271 -13.18 -3.55 -18.84
C THR A 271 -14.10 -2.65 -18.03
N ASP A 272 -15.24 -2.31 -18.61
CA ASP A 272 -16.34 -1.71 -17.86
C ASP A 272 -17.27 -2.82 -17.33
N GLY A 273 -17.08 -3.16 -16.05
CA GLY A 273 -17.94 -4.06 -15.30
C GLY A 273 -17.39 -5.47 -15.05
N ALA A 274 -16.29 -5.91 -15.70
CA ALA A 274 -15.70 -7.24 -15.48
C ALA A 274 -14.29 -7.24 -14.86
N GLY A 275 -13.74 -6.05 -14.52
CA GLY A 275 -12.42 -5.91 -13.92
C GLY A 275 -11.28 -5.91 -14.94
N ILE A 276 -10.12 -6.42 -14.56
CA ILE A 276 -8.92 -6.51 -15.41
C ILE A 276 -8.60 -7.97 -15.68
N TYR A 277 -8.45 -8.30 -16.94
CA TYR A 277 -8.02 -9.60 -17.44
C TYR A 277 -6.55 -9.56 -17.85
N LYS A 278 -5.89 -10.71 -17.79
CA LYS A 278 -4.54 -10.90 -18.27
C LYS A 278 -4.54 -11.90 -19.41
N MET A 279 -3.87 -11.55 -20.51
CA MET A 279 -3.80 -12.38 -21.72
C MET A 279 -2.34 -12.58 -22.13
N ASN A 280 -1.99 -13.79 -22.53
CA ASN A 280 -0.72 -14.08 -23.20
C ASN A 280 -0.83 -13.75 -24.69
N VAL A 281 0.11 -12.97 -25.23
CA VAL A 281 0.07 -12.48 -26.63
C VAL A 281 0.40 -13.54 -27.69
N ASP A 282 0.96 -14.68 -27.29
CA ASP A 282 1.32 -15.78 -28.18
C ASP A 282 0.26 -16.88 -28.21
N THR A 283 -0.24 -17.29 -27.01
CA THR A 283 -1.19 -18.39 -26.86
C THR A 283 -2.64 -17.91 -26.82
N TYR A 284 -2.88 -16.62 -26.56
CA TYR A 284 -4.19 -15.99 -26.36
C TYR A 284 -4.96 -16.54 -25.14
N GLU A 285 -4.29 -17.28 -24.27
CA GLU A 285 -4.85 -17.67 -22.99
C GLU A 285 -5.16 -16.42 -22.17
N CYS A 286 -6.43 -16.25 -21.82
CA CYS A 286 -6.94 -15.09 -21.11
C CYS A 286 -7.71 -15.52 -19.86
N ALA A 287 -7.46 -14.85 -18.75
CA ALA A 287 -8.11 -15.13 -17.48
C ALA A 287 -8.34 -13.85 -16.66
N PRO A 288 -9.36 -13.82 -15.80
CA PRO A 288 -9.53 -12.76 -14.81
C PRO A 288 -8.26 -12.62 -13.96
N TYR A 289 -7.76 -11.39 -13.80
CA TYR A 289 -6.52 -11.13 -13.08
C TYR A 289 -6.72 -10.24 -11.85
N ILE A 290 -7.49 -9.17 -11.98
CA ILE A 290 -7.88 -8.29 -10.88
C ILE A 290 -9.38 -8.08 -10.97
N VAL A 291 -10.12 -8.69 -10.05
CA VAL A 291 -11.59 -8.64 -9.99
C VAL A 291 -12.01 -8.22 -8.59
N ALA A 292 -13.13 -7.50 -8.51
CA ALA A 292 -13.70 -7.12 -7.22
C ALA A 292 -14.12 -8.36 -6.42
N ASP A 293 -13.77 -8.36 -5.15
CA ASP A 293 -14.31 -9.29 -4.16
C ASP A 293 -14.85 -8.48 -2.97
N TYR A 294 -16.16 -8.31 -2.96
CA TYR A 294 -16.85 -7.54 -1.92
C TYR A 294 -16.84 -8.21 -0.55
N ASN A 295 -16.42 -9.47 -0.46
CA ASN A 295 -16.28 -10.19 0.79
C ASN A 295 -14.87 -10.09 1.38
N SER A 296 -13.93 -9.51 0.63
CA SER A 296 -12.54 -9.34 1.03
C SER A 296 -12.19 -7.85 1.21
N TYR A 297 -11.64 -7.50 2.35
CA TYR A 297 -11.09 -6.15 2.56
C TYR A 297 -9.79 -5.90 1.77
N ASN A 298 -9.18 -6.95 1.26
CA ASN A 298 -7.95 -6.89 0.49
C ASN A 298 -8.18 -7.33 -0.96
N ALA A 299 -9.13 -6.70 -1.62
CA ALA A 299 -9.47 -6.93 -3.01
C ALA A 299 -10.00 -5.63 -3.64
N MET A 300 -10.02 -5.56 -4.94
CA MET A 300 -10.63 -4.43 -5.64
C MET A 300 -12.13 -4.31 -5.30
N ASN A 301 -12.64 -3.08 -5.14
CA ASN A 301 -14.00 -2.79 -4.69
C ASN A 301 -14.97 -2.44 -5.84
N GLY A 302 -14.60 -2.66 -7.09
CA GLY A 302 -15.46 -2.41 -8.25
C GLY A 302 -14.79 -2.90 -9.53
N ASN A 303 -15.58 -3.26 -10.52
CA ASN A 303 -15.13 -3.89 -11.78
C ASN A 303 -15.16 -2.94 -12.99
N SER A 304 -15.65 -1.70 -12.84
CA SER A 304 -15.62 -0.69 -13.90
C SER A 304 -14.30 0.06 -13.87
N ILE A 305 -13.42 -0.23 -14.82
CA ILE A 305 -12.07 0.32 -14.89
C ILE A 305 -11.97 1.28 -16.07
N TYR A 306 -11.64 2.54 -15.83
CA TYR A 306 -11.51 3.55 -16.89
C TYR A 306 -10.11 3.66 -17.46
N ASP A 307 -9.10 3.51 -16.60
CA ASP A 307 -7.70 3.46 -17.00
C ASP A 307 -6.86 2.72 -15.94
N PHE A 308 -5.67 2.31 -16.30
CA PHE A 308 -4.69 1.78 -15.37
C PHE A 308 -3.27 2.09 -15.83
N TYR A 309 -2.34 2.07 -14.90
CA TYR A 309 -0.92 2.24 -15.17
C TYR A 309 -0.14 1.15 -14.44
N VAL A 310 0.75 0.48 -15.17
CA VAL A 310 1.64 -0.55 -14.63
C VAL A 310 3.03 0.05 -14.45
N ASP A 311 3.55 0.03 -13.24
CA ASP A 311 4.98 0.24 -12.99
C ASP A 311 5.63 -1.06 -12.47
N ASP A 312 6.95 -1.06 -12.27
CA ASP A 312 7.70 -2.26 -11.88
C ASP A 312 7.17 -2.93 -10.60
N GLU A 313 6.54 -2.16 -9.74
CA GLU A 313 6.13 -2.60 -8.40
C GLU A 313 4.61 -2.63 -8.22
N ARG A 314 3.84 -1.88 -9.03
CA ARG A 314 2.43 -1.59 -8.77
C ARG A 314 1.58 -1.53 -10.03
N ILE A 315 0.30 -1.80 -9.83
CA ILE A 315 -0.73 -1.47 -10.81
C ILE A 315 -1.64 -0.41 -10.18
N TRP A 316 -1.68 0.76 -10.78
CA TRP A 316 -2.55 1.87 -10.44
C TRP A 316 -3.82 1.76 -11.27
N ILE A 317 -4.98 1.76 -10.67
CA ILE A 317 -6.24 1.44 -11.31
C ILE A 317 -7.24 2.57 -11.07
N ALA A 318 -7.75 3.19 -12.13
CA ALA A 318 -8.87 4.12 -12.09
C ALA A 318 -10.17 3.32 -11.99
N ASN A 319 -10.66 3.16 -10.79
CA ASN A 319 -11.79 2.30 -10.46
C ASN A 319 -13.03 3.13 -10.14
N TYR A 320 -14.03 3.11 -11.00
CA TYR A 320 -15.27 3.84 -10.76
C TYR A 320 -16.26 3.01 -9.92
N PRO A 321 -16.94 3.58 -8.94
CA PRO A 321 -16.91 4.99 -8.45
C PRO A 321 -15.96 5.22 -7.27
N ILE A 322 -14.99 4.37 -7.05
CA ILE A 322 -14.15 4.32 -5.85
C ILE A 322 -13.09 5.44 -5.85
N GLY A 323 -12.44 5.66 -6.98
CA GLY A 323 -11.29 6.53 -7.15
C GLY A 323 -10.09 5.77 -7.68
N ILE A 324 -8.99 5.74 -6.94
CA ILE A 324 -7.77 5.04 -7.33
C ILE A 324 -7.60 3.81 -6.44
N THR A 325 -7.42 2.66 -7.07
CA THR A 325 -6.98 1.44 -6.40
C THR A 325 -5.53 1.18 -6.79
N VAL A 326 -4.65 0.98 -5.83
CA VAL A 326 -3.25 0.63 -6.06
C VAL A 326 -3.04 -0.81 -5.62
N ARG A 327 -2.72 -1.70 -6.55
CA ARG A 327 -2.29 -3.07 -6.27
C ARG A 327 -0.77 -3.13 -6.25
N ASN A 328 -0.19 -3.65 -5.18
CA ASN A 328 1.23 -3.91 -5.13
C ASN A 328 1.56 -5.26 -5.78
N ASN A 329 2.49 -5.25 -6.74
CA ASN A 329 2.94 -6.46 -7.46
C ASN A 329 4.14 -7.12 -6.78
N GLN A 330 4.84 -6.43 -5.90
CA GLN A 330 5.88 -7.07 -5.11
C GLN A 330 5.23 -8.10 -4.19
N TYR A 331 5.80 -9.29 -4.17
CA TYR A 331 5.47 -10.30 -3.17
C TYR A 331 5.71 -9.66 -1.81
N ALA A 332 4.63 -9.29 -1.13
CA ALA A 332 4.75 -8.86 0.24
C ALA A 332 5.29 -10.06 1.00
N SER A 333 6.54 -9.98 1.45
CA SER A 333 7.12 -10.94 2.38
C SER A 333 6.43 -10.87 3.76
N TYR A 334 5.31 -10.16 3.84
CA TYR A 334 4.58 -9.89 5.07
C TYR A 334 3.16 -10.48 5.00
N GLU A 335 2.81 -11.25 6.01
CA GLU A 335 1.44 -11.72 6.21
C GLU A 335 0.67 -10.69 7.04
N TRP A 336 -0.49 -10.26 6.54
CA TRP A 336 -1.36 -9.34 7.26
C TRP A 336 -2.27 -10.10 8.22
N ILE A 337 -2.05 -9.93 9.50
CA ILE A 337 -2.90 -10.49 10.55
C ILE A 337 -3.89 -9.43 11.04
N LYS A 338 -5.19 -9.65 10.83
CA LYS A 338 -6.23 -8.71 11.24
C LYS A 338 -7.49 -9.39 11.79
N HIS A 339 -8.33 -8.57 12.43
CA HIS A 339 -9.66 -8.97 12.85
C HIS A 339 -10.61 -9.12 11.66
N SER A 340 -11.46 -10.15 11.69
CA SER A 340 -12.53 -10.35 10.72
C SER A 340 -13.85 -10.51 11.46
N ILE A 341 -14.78 -9.58 11.23
CA ILE A 341 -16.08 -9.56 11.90
C ILE A 341 -16.84 -10.87 11.63
N GLY A 342 -17.29 -11.54 12.70
CA GLY A 342 -18.02 -12.81 12.59
C GLY A 342 -17.13 -14.05 12.38
N ASN A 343 -15.84 -13.89 12.12
CA ASN A 343 -14.90 -15.00 11.97
C ASN A 343 -14.10 -15.24 13.27
N LYS A 344 -14.38 -16.32 13.97
CA LYS A 344 -13.65 -16.71 15.19
C LYS A 344 -12.22 -17.19 14.90
N GLN A 345 -11.89 -17.51 13.64
CA GLN A 345 -10.56 -17.88 13.19
C GLN A 345 -9.80 -16.65 12.66
N SER A 346 -9.79 -15.58 13.43
CA SER A 346 -9.04 -14.34 13.15
C SER A 346 -8.60 -13.68 14.45
N LEU A 347 -7.76 -12.65 14.35
CA LEU A 347 -7.39 -11.79 15.46
C LEU A 347 -8.65 -11.23 16.14
N VAL A 348 -8.67 -11.19 17.47
CA VAL A 348 -9.86 -10.75 18.22
C VAL A 348 -10.13 -9.24 18.14
N ASN A 349 -9.07 -8.45 17.88
CA ASN A 349 -9.16 -6.99 17.69
C ASN A 349 -7.92 -6.46 17.01
N ASP A 350 -8.05 -5.48 16.10
CA ASP A 350 -6.94 -4.92 15.32
C ASP A 350 -5.99 -4.02 16.13
N GLN A 351 -6.41 -3.55 17.30
CA GLN A 351 -5.55 -2.77 18.18
C GLN A 351 -4.69 -3.69 19.03
N VAL A 352 -3.50 -4.01 18.52
CA VAL A 352 -2.52 -4.89 19.17
C VAL A 352 -1.53 -4.05 19.97
N ASN A 353 -1.40 -4.33 21.27
CA ASN A 353 -0.53 -3.61 22.19
C ASN A 353 0.79 -4.34 22.49
N ALA A 354 0.78 -5.68 22.42
CA ALA A 354 1.97 -6.49 22.60
C ALA A 354 1.87 -7.81 21.81
N ILE A 355 3.01 -8.29 21.34
CA ILE A 355 3.13 -9.57 20.63
C ILE A 355 4.31 -10.32 21.24
N ILE A 356 4.11 -11.61 21.53
CA ILE A 356 5.19 -12.51 21.88
C ILE A 356 5.07 -13.84 21.11
N GLU A 357 6.19 -14.47 20.89
CA GLU A 357 6.30 -15.87 20.44
C GLU A 357 6.57 -16.74 21.66
N ASP A 358 5.81 -17.83 21.82
CA ASP A 358 6.04 -18.76 22.90
C ASP A 358 7.11 -19.82 22.52
N HIS A 359 7.52 -20.65 23.48
CA HIS A 359 8.55 -21.68 23.31
C HIS A 359 8.22 -22.74 22.23
N GLU A 360 6.96 -22.85 21.81
CA GLU A 360 6.51 -23.76 20.73
C GLU A 360 6.46 -23.07 19.36
N GLY A 361 6.72 -21.75 19.31
CA GLY A 361 6.66 -20.91 18.11
C GLY A 361 5.27 -20.40 17.76
N ASP A 362 4.31 -20.48 18.70
CA ASP A 362 2.97 -19.91 18.52
C ASP A 362 2.94 -18.43 18.94
N LEU A 363 2.12 -17.63 18.27
CA LEU A 363 2.07 -16.19 18.47
C LEU A 363 0.92 -15.77 19.39
N TRP A 364 1.22 -14.90 20.34
CA TRP A 364 0.26 -14.33 21.29
C TRP A 364 0.14 -12.84 21.08
N PHE A 365 -1.09 -12.35 21.04
CA PHE A 365 -1.42 -10.94 20.81
C PHE A 365 -2.24 -10.38 21.98
N ALA A 366 -1.71 -9.38 22.68
CA ALA A 366 -2.47 -8.59 23.63
C ALA A 366 -3.20 -7.48 22.89
N THR A 367 -4.51 -7.38 23.06
CA THR A 367 -5.33 -6.43 22.30
C THR A 367 -6.24 -5.59 23.20
N ASN A 368 -6.92 -4.61 22.59
CA ASN A 368 -7.94 -3.83 23.29
C ASN A 368 -9.23 -4.62 23.58
N ASN A 369 -9.35 -5.86 23.12
CA ASN A 369 -10.51 -6.72 23.38
C ASN A 369 -10.06 -8.17 23.69
N GLY A 370 -9.24 -8.34 24.72
CA GLY A 370 -8.76 -9.65 25.12
C GLY A 370 -7.42 -10.02 24.49
N ILE A 371 -7.16 -11.33 24.43
CA ILE A 371 -5.92 -11.91 23.97
C ILE A 371 -6.21 -12.92 22.87
N SER A 372 -5.41 -12.93 21.81
CA SER A 372 -5.45 -13.94 20.78
C SER A 372 -4.19 -14.82 20.83
N LEU A 373 -4.38 -16.11 20.60
CA LEU A 373 -3.33 -17.10 20.35
C LEU A 373 -3.49 -17.59 18.90
N TYR A 374 -2.43 -17.51 18.12
CA TYR A 374 -2.34 -18.09 16.79
C TYR A 374 -1.36 -19.26 16.80
N SER A 375 -1.86 -20.47 16.55
CA SER A 375 -0.99 -21.63 16.40
C SER A 375 -0.38 -21.64 15.01
N THR A 376 0.93 -21.50 14.93
CA THR A 376 1.68 -21.48 13.67
C THR A 376 1.67 -22.84 12.96
N LYS A 377 1.52 -23.94 13.73
CA LYS A 377 1.47 -25.32 13.21
C LYS A 377 0.10 -25.67 12.63
N THR A 378 -0.98 -25.35 13.36
CA THR A 378 -2.35 -25.74 12.97
C THR A 378 -3.08 -24.64 12.20
N LYS A 379 -2.52 -23.43 12.18
CA LYS A 379 -3.14 -22.21 11.61
C LYS A 379 -4.48 -21.83 12.26
N GLN A 380 -4.68 -22.26 13.51
CA GLN A 380 -5.91 -22.01 14.26
C GLN A 380 -5.75 -20.84 15.24
N TRP A 381 -6.85 -20.11 15.43
CA TRP A 381 -6.96 -19.03 16.38
C TRP A 381 -7.75 -19.41 17.61
N HIS A 382 -7.30 -18.94 18.75
CA HIS A 382 -8.02 -19.01 20.02
C HIS A 382 -8.03 -17.62 20.68
N SER A 383 -9.13 -17.27 21.34
CA SER A 383 -9.24 -16.00 22.07
C SER A 383 -9.53 -16.24 23.55
N PHE A 384 -9.02 -15.34 24.37
CA PHE A 384 -9.20 -15.36 25.83
C PHE A 384 -9.64 -13.98 26.30
N LEU A 385 -10.57 -13.95 27.28
CA LEU A 385 -11.01 -12.71 27.96
C LEU A 385 -11.49 -11.62 27.00
N SER A 386 -12.07 -12.02 25.88
CA SER A 386 -12.74 -11.13 24.93
C SER A 386 -14.22 -10.96 25.27
N VAL A 387 -14.88 -9.96 24.70
CA VAL A 387 -16.33 -9.71 24.89
C VAL A 387 -17.19 -10.91 24.50
N PHE A 388 -16.70 -11.77 23.59
CA PHE A 388 -17.44 -12.91 23.05
C PHE A 388 -16.91 -14.26 23.54
N ASP A 389 -16.20 -14.29 24.67
CA ASP A 389 -15.65 -15.53 25.20
C ASP A 389 -16.77 -16.46 25.66
N ASN A 390 -16.82 -17.68 25.09
CA ASN A 390 -17.79 -18.74 25.39
C ASN A 390 -19.28 -18.32 25.29
N GLY A 391 -19.61 -17.32 24.48
CA GLY A 391 -21.00 -16.87 24.30
C GLY A 391 -21.57 -16.02 25.43
N ASN A 392 -20.80 -15.74 26.45
CA ASN A 392 -21.17 -14.80 27.52
C ASN A 392 -20.53 -13.43 27.26
N VAL A 393 -21.31 -12.37 27.41
CA VAL A 393 -20.80 -11.00 27.37
C VAL A 393 -19.98 -10.77 28.63
N THR A 394 -18.65 -10.82 28.52
CA THR A 394 -17.74 -10.45 29.61
C THR A 394 -17.37 -8.97 29.50
N LYS A 395 -16.83 -8.39 30.59
CA LYS A 395 -16.28 -7.03 30.51
C LYS A 395 -15.11 -7.03 29.50
N ASN A 396 -15.02 -5.99 28.67
CA ASN A 396 -13.86 -5.74 27.82
C ASN A 396 -12.60 -5.65 28.69
N HIS A 397 -11.64 -6.51 28.42
CA HIS A 397 -10.32 -6.48 29.03
C HIS A 397 -9.29 -6.01 28.01
N VAL A 398 -8.70 -4.85 28.28
CA VAL A 398 -7.57 -4.32 27.49
C VAL A 398 -6.29 -4.86 28.08
N PHE A 399 -5.49 -5.56 27.26
CA PHE A 399 -4.18 -6.06 27.63
C PHE A 399 -3.08 -5.28 26.90
N ILE A 400 -1.98 -5.00 27.61
CA ILE A 400 -0.89 -4.13 27.13
C ILE A 400 0.50 -4.74 27.26
N SER A 401 0.62 -5.88 27.93
CA SER A 401 1.88 -6.62 28.03
C SER A 401 1.66 -8.12 28.11
N LEU A 402 2.62 -8.92 27.61
CA LEU A 402 2.64 -10.37 27.64
C LEU A 402 4.04 -10.87 28.00
N CYS A 403 4.10 -12.00 28.69
CA CYS A 403 5.35 -12.69 28.98
C CYS A 403 5.11 -14.19 29.17
N GLU A 404 5.87 -15.04 28.50
CA GLU A 404 5.91 -16.46 28.83
C GLU A 404 6.80 -16.67 30.06
N VAL A 405 6.20 -16.90 31.21
CA VAL A 405 6.92 -17.03 32.49
C VAL A 405 7.42 -18.45 32.76
N SER A 406 6.79 -19.45 32.14
CA SER A 406 7.19 -20.86 32.10
C SER A 406 6.65 -21.46 30.81
N PRO A 407 7.23 -22.55 30.28
CA PRO A 407 6.72 -23.18 29.07
C PRO A 407 5.23 -23.43 29.09
N GLY A 408 4.49 -22.80 28.18
CA GLY A 408 3.04 -22.85 28.06
C GLY A 408 2.25 -22.07 29.14
N ILE A 409 2.92 -21.25 29.95
CA ILE A 409 2.28 -20.37 30.95
C ILE A 409 2.55 -18.91 30.59
N ILE A 410 1.52 -18.23 30.15
CA ILE A 410 1.59 -16.83 29.72
C ILE A 410 1.00 -15.93 30.80
N TRP A 411 1.75 -14.89 31.17
CA TRP A 411 1.22 -13.81 31.98
C TRP A 411 0.87 -12.63 31.08
N ALA A 412 -0.32 -12.09 31.30
CA ALA A 412 -0.86 -10.97 30.57
C ALA A 412 -1.16 -9.79 31.51
N GLY A 413 -0.56 -8.65 31.25
CA GLY A 413 -0.77 -7.42 32.00
C GLY A 413 -1.87 -6.56 31.37
N GLY A 414 -2.86 -6.21 32.20
CA GLY A 414 -4.01 -5.40 31.79
C GLY A 414 -3.79 -3.89 31.94
N TYR A 415 -4.58 -3.12 31.20
CA TYR A 415 -4.62 -1.65 31.30
C TYR A 415 -5.25 -1.19 32.64
N THR A 416 -6.33 -1.86 33.07
CA THR A 416 -7.03 -1.54 34.35
C THR A 416 -7.38 -2.78 35.15
N SER A 417 -6.88 -3.95 34.75
CA SER A 417 -7.38 -5.24 35.26
C SER A 417 -6.31 -6.08 35.97
N GLY A 418 -5.07 -5.59 36.10
CA GLY A 418 -3.99 -6.33 36.76
C GLY A 418 -3.37 -7.43 35.89
N ILE A 419 -2.93 -8.51 36.49
CA ILE A 419 -2.26 -9.63 35.82
C ILE A 419 -3.19 -10.84 35.73
N TYR A 420 -3.24 -11.47 34.56
CA TYR A 420 -3.87 -12.75 34.30
C TYR A 420 -2.82 -13.79 33.90
N GLN A 421 -3.00 -15.02 34.34
CA GLN A 421 -2.22 -16.17 33.91
C GLN A 421 -3.06 -17.04 33.00
N ILE A 422 -2.48 -17.43 31.86
CA ILE A 422 -3.09 -18.35 30.91
C ILE A 422 -2.26 -19.61 30.86
N ASN A 423 -2.89 -20.76 31.11
CA ASN A 423 -2.29 -22.08 30.89
C ASN A 423 -2.70 -22.55 29.48
N LYS A 424 -1.76 -22.55 28.55
CA LYS A 424 -1.97 -22.91 27.12
C LYS A 424 -2.51 -24.34 26.99
N LYS A 425 -1.90 -25.29 27.70
CA LYS A 425 -2.28 -26.71 27.62
C LYS A 425 -3.70 -27.01 28.12
N GLN A 426 -4.11 -26.31 29.16
CA GLN A 426 -5.45 -26.45 29.74
C GLN A 426 -6.47 -25.51 29.16
N MET A 427 -6.04 -24.53 28.34
CA MET A 427 -6.85 -23.41 27.87
C MET A 427 -7.58 -22.68 29.00
N LYS A 428 -6.93 -22.58 30.16
CA LYS A 428 -7.49 -22.02 31.39
C LYS A 428 -6.85 -20.68 31.71
N VAL A 429 -7.70 -19.73 32.17
CA VAL A 429 -7.29 -18.40 32.61
C VAL A 429 -7.54 -18.25 34.10
N GLU A 430 -6.56 -17.72 34.81
CA GLU A 430 -6.65 -17.38 36.23
C GLU A 430 -6.24 -15.93 36.43
N PHE A 431 -7.00 -15.24 37.32
CA PHE A 431 -6.69 -13.87 37.71
C PHE A 431 -5.77 -13.84 38.93
N PHE A 432 -4.76 -12.98 38.90
CA PHE A 432 -3.94 -12.71 40.07
C PHE A 432 -4.65 -11.72 40.99
N THR A 433 -5.16 -12.17 42.11
CA THR A 433 -5.73 -11.28 43.09
C THR A 433 -4.66 -10.76 44.07
N PRO A 434 -4.79 -9.55 44.61
CA PRO A 434 -3.91 -9.02 45.65
C PRO A 434 -3.79 -9.91 46.88
N SER A 435 -4.85 -10.64 47.23
CA SER A 435 -4.89 -11.60 48.35
C SER A 435 -3.99 -12.80 48.20
N THR A 436 -3.51 -13.08 46.99
CA THR A 436 -2.48 -14.13 46.72
C THR A 436 -1.06 -13.68 47.03
N PHE A 437 -0.87 -12.41 47.41
CA PHE A 437 0.43 -11.79 47.58
C PHE A 437 0.86 -11.58 49.05
N GLY A 438 0.21 -12.22 50.03
CA GLY A 438 0.57 -12.06 51.43
C GLY A 438 0.38 -10.62 51.96
N ASP A 439 0.79 -10.36 53.23
CA ASP A 439 0.65 -9.10 53.94
C ASP A 439 1.50 -7.92 53.41
N CYS A 440 1.83 -7.88 52.14
CA CYS A 440 2.52 -6.74 51.57
C CYS A 440 1.50 -5.60 51.37
N ASP A 441 1.69 -4.50 52.06
CA ASP A 441 0.95 -3.22 51.92
C ASP A 441 1.20 -2.55 50.54
N ILE A 442 1.03 -3.35 49.46
CA ILE A 442 1.29 -2.95 48.08
C ILE A 442 -0.06 -2.71 47.44
N ARG A 443 -0.39 -1.44 47.16
CA ARG A 443 -1.56 -1.10 46.34
C ARG A 443 -1.54 -1.93 45.04
N PRO A 444 -2.65 -2.62 44.71
CA PRO A 444 -2.73 -3.42 43.52
C PRO A 444 -2.54 -2.52 42.31
N ASP A 445 -1.43 -2.72 41.61
CA ASP A 445 -1.21 -2.06 40.33
C ASP A 445 -2.12 -2.72 39.31
N LYS A 446 -3.10 -1.98 38.82
CA LYS A 446 -4.02 -2.46 37.78
C LYS A 446 -3.48 -2.20 36.37
N TYR A 447 -2.55 -1.27 36.23
CA TYR A 447 -1.90 -0.91 34.99
C TYR A 447 -0.54 -1.58 34.90
N ILE A 448 -0.42 -2.61 34.07
CA ILE A 448 0.79 -3.45 33.96
C ILE A 448 1.39 -3.27 32.56
N ARG A 449 2.31 -2.31 32.42
CA ARG A 449 2.88 -1.91 31.15
C ARG A 449 3.96 -2.87 30.63
N SER A 450 4.73 -3.45 31.55
CA SER A 450 5.83 -4.36 31.18
C SER A 450 5.88 -5.55 32.15
N ILE A 451 6.04 -6.76 31.60
CA ILE A 451 6.32 -7.98 32.33
C ILE A 451 7.46 -8.66 31.64
N ILE A 452 8.49 -9.04 32.38
CA ILE A 452 9.61 -9.83 31.85
C ILE A 452 9.99 -10.96 32.81
N LYS A 453 10.58 -12.01 32.27
CA LYS A 453 11.29 -13.04 33.04
C LYS A 453 12.79 -12.85 32.84
N THR A 454 13.53 -12.80 33.92
CA THR A 454 14.99 -12.66 33.92
C THR A 454 15.67 -14.03 33.89
N SER A 455 16.97 -14.02 33.58
CA SER A 455 17.82 -15.24 33.46
C SER A 455 17.87 -16.07 34.74
N ASP A 456 17.70 -15.46 35.91
CA ASP A 456 17.61 -16.12 37.23
C ASP A 456 16.23 -16.72 37.51
N GLY A 457 15.26 -16.60 36.59
CA GLY A 457 13.90 -17.09 36.71
C GLY A 457 12.95 -16.18 37.46
N SER A 458 13.40 -15.04 37.98
CA SER A 458 12.54 -14.01 38.59
C SER A 458 11.65 -13.37 37.53
N ILE A 459 10.42 -13.00 37.95
CA ILE A 459 9.47 -12.27 37.09
C ILE A 459 9.42 -10.83 37.58
N TRP A 460 9.57 -9.89 36.66
CA TRP A 460 9.48 -8.47 36.96
C TRP A 460 8.28 -7.86 36.27
N SER A 461 7.52 -7.06 37.03
CA SER A 461 6.38 -6.33 36.48
C SER A 461 6.46 -4.86 36.86
N GLY A 462 6.10 -3.99 35.93
CA GLY A 462 6.08 -2.56 36.12
C GLY A 462 4.89 -1.91 35.47
N GLY A 463 4.46 -0.82 36.06
CA GLY A 463 3.33 -0.04 35.60
C GLY A 463 3.30 1.34 36.24
N TYR A 464 2.10 1.79 36.64
CA TYR A 464 1.94 3.17 37.13
C TYR A 464 2.59 3.42 38.50
N TYR A 465 2.47 2.45 39.43
CA TYR A 465 2.88 2.72 40.84
C TYR A 465 4.30 2.26 41.16
N ASN A 466 4.60 0.97 41.07
CA ASN A 466 5.85 0.44 41.54
C ASN A 466 6.40 -0.68 40.62
N LEU A 467 7.73 -0.77 40.54
CA LEU A 467 8.41 -1.95 40.05
C LEU A 467 8.29 -3.08 41.07
N LYS A 468 7.99 -4.29 40.62
CA LYS A 468 7.84 -5.48 41.46
C LYS A 468 8.67 -6.62 40.90
N GLN A 469 9.35 -7.34 41.79
CA GLN A 469 9.95 -8.64 41.53
C GLN A 469 9.08 -9.71 42.16
N ILE A 470 8.72 -10.72 41.40
CA ILE A 470 7.74 -11.75 41.78
C ILE A 470 8.40 -13.11 41.55
N ASP A 471 8.42 -14.01 42.53
CA ASP A 471 8.80 -15.38 42.27
C ASP A 471 7.68 -16.12 41.50
N PHE A 472 8.04 -17.16 40.73
CA PHE A 472 7.06 -17.89 39.91
C PHE A 472 5.98 -18.54 40.78
N ASN A 473 6.36 -19.01 41.98
CA ASN A 473 5.44 -19.67 42.92
C ASN A 473 4.56 -18.67 43.69
N ARG A 474 4.69 -17.36 43.44
CA ARG A 474 3.93 -16.29 44.04
C ARG A 474 4.10 -16.15 45.56
N LYS A 475 5.12 -16.76 46.13
CA LYS A 475 5.33 -16.75 47.58
C LYS A 475 6.08 -15.53 48.09
N ASN A 476 6.92 -14.94 47.21
CA ASN A 476 7.70 -13.76 47.55
C ASN A 476 7.51 -12.65 46.49
N ILE A 477 7.16 -11.47 46.98
CA ILE A 477 7.08 -10.24 46.18
C ILE A 477 7.93 -9.19 46.83
N ARG A 478 8.86 -8.61 46.07
CA ARG A 478 9.62 -7.45 46.49
C ARG A 478 9.19 -6.25 45.67
N ALA A 479 8.76 -5.19 46.32
CA ALA A 479 8.47 -3.93 45.68
C ALA A 479 9.63 -2.95 45.79
N TYR A 480 9.78 -2.11 44.80
CA TYR A 480 10.81 -1.07 44.74
C TYR A 480 10.11 0.30 44.80
N PRO A 481 9.79 0.83 46.00
CA PRO A 481 9.15 2.13 46.15
C PRO A 481 10.08 3.23 45.60
N GLY A 482 9.51 4.19 44.86
CA GLY A 482 10.26 5.27 44.21
C GLY A 482 10.57 5.04 42.75
N LEU A 483 10.46 3.81 42.25
CA LEU A 483 10.44 3.53 40.82
C LEU A 483 9.00 3.36 40.35
N SER A 484 8.45 4.40 39.74
CA SER A 484 7.07 4.47 39.24
C SER A 484 7.00 4.95 37.80
N GLY A 485 5.83 4.85 37.18
CA GLY A 485 5.67 5.21 35.78
C GLY A 485 6.52 4.34 34.84
N ILE A 486 6.61 3.04 35.15
CA ILE A 486 7.43 2.09 34.41
C ILE A 486 6.81 1.88 33.03
N THR A 487 7.60 2.04 32.01
CA THR A 487 7.20 1.89 30.61
C THR A 487 7.81 0.65 29.95
N ASP A 488 9.08 0.35 30.24
CA ASP A 488 9.73 -0.88 29.78
C ASP A 488 10.82 -1.33 30.77
N ILE A 489 11.09 -2.62 30.79
CA ILE A 489 12.06 -3.27 31.67
C ILE A 489 12.92 -4.20 30.82
N LYS A 490 14.27 -4.14 31.00
CA LYS A 490 15.20 -5.06 30.34
C LYS A 490 16.27 -5.52 31.32
N GLU A 491 16.60 -6.80 31.25
CA GLU A 491 17.76 -7.33 31.97
C GLU A 491 19.04 -6.84 31.31
N LYS A 492 19.91 -6.18 32.07
CA LYS A 492 21.24 -5.77 31.60
C LYS A 492 22.26 -6.90 31.74
N ASP A 493 22.30 -7.49 32.90
CA ASP A 493 23.17 -8.61 33.26
C ASP A 493 22.57 -9.36 34.48
N ALA A 494 23.27 -10.36 34.98
CA ALA A 494 22.80 -11.15 36.11
C ALA A 494 22.48 -10.31 37.37
N GLN A 495 23.11 -9.18 37.55
CA GLN A 495 22.97 -8.31 38.74
C GLN A 495 22.12 -7.07 38.48
N HIS A 496 22.02 -6.59 37.26
CA HIS A 496 21.42 -5.28 36.97
C HIS A 496 20.24 -5.33 35.99
N MET A 497 19.34 -4.36 36.15
CA MET A 497 18.18 -4.14 35.29
C MET A 497 18.19 -2.72 34.73
N TRP A 498 17.84 -2.57 33.46
CA TRP A 498 17.44 -1.29 32.89
C TRP A 498 15.95 -1.07 33.11
N ILE A 499 15.61 0.09 33.67
CA ILE A 499 14.21 0.48 33.93
C ILE A 499 13.94 1.78 33.18
N GLY A 500 13.13 1.68 32.12
CA GLY A 500 12.59 2.84 31.40
C GLY A 500 11.32 3.33 32.07
N THR A 501 11.24 4.64 32.24
CA THR A 501 10.10 5.29 32.89
C THR A 501 9.61 6.51 32.10
N ALA A 502 8.48 7.06 32.52
CA ALA A 502 7.98 8.34 32.03
C ALA A 502 8.91 9.54 32.38
N THR A 503 9.86 9.35 33.30
CA THR A 503 10.72 10.43 33.82
C THR A 503 12.21 10.17 33.62
N GLY A 504 12.60 9.07 32.99
CA GLY A 504 13.99 8.79 32.70
C GLY A 504 14.36 7.32 32.68
N LEU A 505 15.67 7.09 32.54
CA LEU A 505 16.30 5.78 32.55
C LEU A 505 16.98 5.52 33.90
N TYR A 506 16.75 4.34 34.46
CA TYR A 506 17.37 3.93 35.72
C TYR A 506 18.12 2.61 35.54
N LEU A 507 19.24 2.49 36.24
CA LEU A 507 19.97 1.25 36.43
C LEU A 507 19.68 0.75 37.84
N LEU A 508 19.08 -0.43 37.97
CA LEU A 508 18.74 -1.07 39.24
C LEU A 508 19.70 -2.24 39.51
N ASP A 509 20.25 -2.30 40.71
CA ASP A 509 20.92 -3.48 41.24
C ASP A 509 19.87 -4.42 41.88
N LYS A 510 19.76 -5.64 41.36
CA LYS A 510 18.72 -6.62 41.75
C LYS A 510 18.87 -7.11 43.20
N GLU A 511 20.09 -7.24 43.66
CA GLU A 511 20.40 -7.77 45.00
C GLU A 511 20.15 -6.70 46.07
N THR A 512 20.78 -5.54 45.94
CA THR A 512 20.71 -4.46 46.93
C THR A 512 19.41 -3.67 46.82
N GLY A 513 18.76 -3.66 45.66
CA GLY A 513 17.59 -2.83 45.37
C GLY A 513 17.90 -1.35 45.20
N LYS A 514 19.18 -0.95 45.18
CA LYS A 514 19.60 0.41 44.90
C LYS A 514 19.48 0.71 43.40
N TYR A 515 19.06 1.92 43.07
CA TYR A 515 18.96 2.33 41.67
C TYR A 515 19.56 3.71 41.44
N GLN A 516 20.07 3.92 40.26
CA GLN A 516 20.71 5.15 39.83
C GLN A 516 20.03 5.68 38.58
N CYS A 517 19.70 6.98 38.58
CA CYS A 517 19.23 7.66 37.38
C CYS A 517 20.40 7.90 36.42
N ILE A 518 20.18 7.58 35.13
CA ILE A 518 21.17 7.84 34.07
C ILE A 518 20.79 9.16 33.41
N SER A 519 21.70 10.15 33.52
CA SER A 519 21.52 11.45 32.87
C SER A 519 21.58 11.32 31.38
N MET A 520 20.50 11.68 30.68
CA MET A 520 20.37 11.62 29.22
C MET A 520 20.50 13.02 28.61
N PRO A 521 21.07 13.18 27.42
CA PRO A 521 21.27 14.47 26.75
C PRO A 521 20.04 14.94 25.99
N ILE A 522 18.85 14.87 26.61
CA ILE A 522 17.54 15.22 26.03
C ILE A 522 16.68 15.95 27.05
N GLU A 523 15.70 16.73 26.57
CA GLU A 523 14.77 17.48 27.43
C GLU A 523 13.53 16.65 27.83
N SER A 524 13.06 15.76 26.95
CA SER A 524 11.91 14.89 27.21
C SER A 524 12.39 13.47 27.53
N PHE A 525 12.09 13.01 28.73
CA PHE A 525 12.61 11.75 29.28
C PHE A 525 11.66 10.56 29.15
N TYR A 526 10.53 10.69 28.48
CA TYR A 526 9.57 9.59 28.36
C TYR A 526 10.13 8.49 27.47
N ILE A 527 10.47 7.35 28.07
CA ILE A 527 10.99 6.17 27.38
C ILE A 527 9.82 5.28 26.98
N ASN A 528 9.74 4.90 25.70
CA ASN A 528 8.73 3.95 25.20
C ASN A 528 9.25 2.52 25.17
N ALA A 529 10.52 2.34 24.74
CA ALA A 529 11.08 1.02 24.53
C ALA A 529 12.59 1.01 24.84
N LEU A 530 13.05 -0.14 25.31
CA LEU A 530 14.45 -0.46 25.55
C LEU A 530 14.84 -1.72 24.78
N TYR A 531 16.02 -1.72 24.18
CA TYR A 531 16.62 -2.92 23.60
C TYR A 531 18.11 -2.97 23.91
N GLN A 532 18.54 -4.04 24.59
CA GLN A 532 19.93 -4.30 24.92
C GLN A 532 20.53 -5.25 23.88
N THR A 533 21.60 -4.81 23.24
CA THR A 533 22.35 -5.65 22.29
C THR A 533 23.34 -6.59 23.02
N PRO A 534 23.77 -7.69 22.38
CA PRO A 534 24.77 -8.60 22.97
C PRO A 534 26.12 -7.93 23.26
N ASP A 535 26.50 -6.88 22.52
CA ASP A 535 27.70 -6.06 22.72
C ASP A 535 27.52 -4.94 23.75
N SER A 536 26.46 -5.04 24.57
CA SER A 536 26.19 -4.15 25.71
C SER A 536 25.84 -2.69 25.35
N LEU A 537 25.38 -2.42 24.15
CA LEU A 537 24.75 -1.16 23.81
C LEU A 537 23.26 -1.19 24.19
N LEU A 538 22.77 -0.10 24.77
CA LEU A 538 21.34 0.06 25.07
C LEU A 538 20.72 1.05 24.09
N TYR A 539 19.76 0.55 23.31
CA TYR A 539 18.92 1.34 22.44
C TYR A 539 17.68 1.81 23.21
N ILE A 540 17.39 3.10 23.13
CA ILE A 540 16.34 3.76 23.89
C ILE A 540 15.44 4.51 22.92
N GLY A 541 14.22 4.02 22.78
CA GLY A 541 13.16 4.68 22.02
C GLY A 541 12.36 5.64 22.91
N THR A 542 12.20 6.87 22.47
CA THR A 542 11.56 7.91 23.27
C THR A 542 10.29 8.46 22.63
N SER A 543 9.47 9.12 23.43
CA SER A 543 8.46 10.04 22.93
C SER A 543 9.08 11.39 22.63
N ASN A 544 8.98 11.84 21.38
CA ASN A 544 9.41 13.16 20.88
C ASN A 544 10.92 13.42 20.77
N SER A 545 11.81 12.55 21.31
CA SER A 545 13.25 12.77 21.26
C SER A 545 14.02 11.79 20.35
N GLY A 546 13.32 10.90 19.63
CA GLY A 546 13.96 9.96 18.70
C GLY A 546 14.63 8.76 19.39
N LEU A 547 15.74 8.30 18.81
CA LEU A 547 16.53 7.17 19.25
C LEU A 547 17.81 7.63 19.95
N LEU A 548 18.04 7.13 21.18
CA LEU A 548 19.35 7.22 21.80
C LEU A 548 19.99 5.83 21.84
N ILE A 549 21.31 5.80 21.68
CA ILE A 549 22.11 4.60 21.86
C ILE A 549 23.12 4.89 22.96
N TYR A 550 22.98 4.20 24.07
CA TYR A 550 23.81 4.38 25.24
C TYR A 550 24.89 3.31 25.33
N ASN A 551 26.14 3.74 25.38
CA ASN A 551 27.27 2.89 25.71
C ASN A 551 27.62 3.04 27.20
N HIS A 552 27.27 2.03 28.00
CA HIS A 552 27.46 2.06 29.45
C HIS A 552 28.93 2.09 29.86
N GLN A 553 29.80 1.43 29.11
CA GLN A 553 31.24 1.39 29.43
C GLN A 553 31.89 2.75 29.21
N ARG A 554 31.52 3.43 28.11
CA ARG A 554 32.07 4.76 27.77
C ARG A 554 31.27 5.90 28.39
N LYS A 555 30.11 5.61 29.01
CA LYS A 555 29.16 6.59 29.53
C LYS A 555 28.78 7.67 28.50
N SER A 556 28.63 7.26 27.24
CA SER A 556 28.36 8.15 26.12
C SER A 556 27.04 7.77 25.41
N PHE A 557 26.41 8.79 24.85
CA PHE A 557 25.19 8.64 24.05
C PHE A 557 25.47 9.02 22.59
N GLU A 558 24.85 8.29 21.67
CA GLU A 558 24.55 8.76 20.32
C GLU A 558 23.07 9.10 20.26
N HIS A 559 22.71 10.21 19.61
CA HIS A 559 21.35 10.70 19.55
C HIS A 559 20.91 10.94 18.11
N PHE A 560 19.84 10.26 17.68
CA PHE A 560 19.27 10.29 16.34
C PHE A 560 17.81 10.78 16.40
N HIS A 561 17.51 11.84 15.64
CA HIS A 561 16.18 12.43 15.54
C HIS A 561 15.92 12.94 14.11
N LYS A 562 14.69 13.25 13.78
CA LYS A 562 14.28 13.63 12.41
C LYS A 562 15.08 14.79 11.78
N ASP A 563 15.71 15.64 12.59
CA ASP A 563 16.45 16.81 12.11
C ASP A 563 17.94 16.50 11.83
N ASN A 564 18.46 15.35 12.28
CA ASN A 564 19.85 14.95 12.06
C ASN A 564 20.03 13.61 11.34
N CYS A 565 18.95 12.88 11.09
CA CYS A 565 18.96 11.61 10.36
C CYS A 565 17.63 11.39 9.62
N PRO A 566 17.53 10.41 8.69
CA PRO A 566 16.32 10.15 7.93
C PRO A 566 15.14 9.53 8.71
N LEU A 567 15.08 9.64 10.03
CA LEU A 567 13.92 9.26 10.81
C LEU A 567 12.69 10.10 10.40
N ILE A 568 11.54 9.44 10.19
CA ILE A 568 10.28 10.12 9.82
C ILE A 568 9.61 10.74 11.05
N SER A 569 9.75 10.11 12.23
CA SER A 569 9.17 10.59 13.49
C SER A 569 10.13 10.42 14.64
N ASN A 570 10.08 11.35 15.60
CA ASN A 570 10.81 11.25 16.85
C ASN A 570 10.10 10.37 17.91
N ASN A 571 8.89 9.88 17.62
CA ASN A 571 8.18 8.95 18.47
C ASN A 571 8.53 7.51 18.08
N ILE A 572 9.33 6.85 18.91
CA ILE A 572 9.71 5.44 18.72
C ILE A 572 8.97 4.61 19.75
N TYR A 573 8.06 3.73 19.29
CA TYR A 573 7.21 2.93 20.17
C TYR A 573 7.81 1.58 20.53
N THR A 574 8.54 0.97 19.60
CA THR A 574 9.13 -0.37 19.80
C THR A 574 10.47 -0.46 19.10
N ILE A 575 11.36 -1.24 19.69
CA ILE A 575 12.70 -1.54 19.16
C ILE A 575 12.86 -3.06 19.17
N LEU A 576 13.10 -3.66 18.00
CA LEU A 576 13.27 -5.10 17.83
C LEU A 576 14.57 -5.41 17.09
N PRO A 577 15.26 -6.51 17.45
CA PRO A 577 16.39 -6.98 16.65
C PRO A 577 15.88 -7.48 15.29
N ASP A 578 16.64 -7.21 14.25
CA ASP A 578 16.47 -7.80 12.94
C ASP A 578 17.67 -8.71 12.65
N GLY A 579 17.43 -9.95 12.26
CA GLY A 579 18.46 -10.98 12.10
C GLY A 579 19.68 -10.61 11.25
N ASN A 580 19.63 -9.51 10.53
CA ASN A 580 20.67 -9.00 9.62
C ASN A 580 21.61 -7.96 10.26
N LYS A 581 21.83 -7.97 11.57
CA LYS A 581 22.64 -6.97 12.29
C LYS A 581 22.06 -5.55 12.22
N SER A 582 20.78 -5.43 12.01
CA SER A 582 19.99 -4.21 12.04
C SER A 582 19.02 -4.22 13.22
N VAL A 583 18.40 -3.09 13.45
CA VAL A 583 17.38 -2.88 14.48
C VAL A 583 16.15 -2.29 13.82
N LEU A 584 14.99 -2.88 14.02
CA LEU A 584 13.71 -2.34 13.58
C LEU A 584 13.15 -1.39 14.62
N LEU A 585 12.77 -0.22 14.16
CA LEU A 585 12.16 0.85 14.96
C LEU A 585 10.73 1.07 14.46
N SER A 586 9.74 0.91 15.30
CA SER A 586 8.38 1.32 14.95
C SER A 586 8.15 2.77 15.39
N THR A 587 7.59 3.58 14.49
CA THR A 587 7.24 4.98 14.74
C THR A 587 5.74 5.21 14.47
N GLU A 588 5.25 6.44 14.62
CA GLU A 588 3.86 6.78 14.32
C GLU A 588 3.44 6.46 12.87
N ASN A 589 4.38 6.65 11.93
CA ASN A 589 4.05 6.66 10.51
C ASN A 589 4.95 5.73 9.68
N SER A 590 5.84 4.97 10.31
CA SER A 590 6.78 4.10 9.58
C SER A 590 7.35 2.99 10.45
N LEU A 591 7.79 1.94 9.77
CA LEU A 591 8.77 1.00 10.28
C LEU A 591 10.13 1.38 9.68
N THR A 592 11.16 1.54 10.51
CA THR A 592 12.49 1.98 10.08
C THR A 592 13.52 0.92 10.46
N SER A 593 14.32 0.45 9.51
CA SER A 593 15.48 -0.38 9.78
C SER A 593 16.70 0.52 10.02
N TYR A 594 17.37 0.37 11.14
CA TYR A 594 18.63 1.03 11.47
C TYR A 594 19.80 0.05 11.38
N TYR A 595 20.80 0.37 10.58
CA TYR A 595 22.03 -0.39 10.40
C TYR A 595 23.20 0.29 11.12
N PRO A 596 23.64 -0.24 12.28
CA PRO A 596 24.64 0.41 13.13
C PRO A 596 26.00 0.60 12.44
N ALA A 597 26.44 -0.36 11.62
CA ALA A 597 27.75 -0.35 10.98
C ALA A 597 27.98 0.89 10.08
N GLY A 598 26.93 1.40 9.45
CA GLY A 598 26.98 2.59 8.58
C GLY A 598 26.20 3.78 9.13
N LYS A 599 25.54 3.64 10.27
CA LYS A 599 24.55 4.59 10.79
C LYS A 599 23.48 4.94 9.78
N ILE A 600 23.03 3.92 9.02
CA ILE A 600 22.09 4.07 7.92
C ILE A 600 20.68 3.76 8.41
N PHE A 601 19.73 4.62 8.05
CA PHE A 601 18.30 4.44 8.30
C PHE A 601 17.59 4.16 6.97
N HIS A 602 16.86 3.03 6.90
CA HIS A 602 15.96 2.71 5.81
C HIS A 602 14.53 2.75 6.33
N ASN A 603 13.77 3.74 5.89
CA ASN A 603 12.36 3.80 6.19
C ASN A 603 11.62 2.83 5.27
N LEU A 604 11.04 1.80 5.84
CA LEU A 604 10.06 0.98 5.17
C LEU A 604 8.79 1.82 5.08
N SER A 605 8.58 2.44 3.93
CA SER A 605 7.40 3.26 3.69
C SER A 605 6.14 2.43 3.97
N LEU A 606 5.17 3.02 4.68
CA LEU A 606 3.84 2.42 4.86
C LEU A 606 3.11 2.21 3.53
N ILE A 607 3.59 2.81 2.44
CA ILE A 607 3.18 2.49 1.08
C ILE A 607 3.55 1.04 0.71
N HIS A 608 4.60 0.49 1.31
CA HIS A 608 5.01 -0.91 1.16
C HIS A 608 4.36 -1.83 2.22
N ILE A 609 3.80 -1.26 3.27
CA ILE A 609 3.00 -1.94 4.28
C ILE A 609 1.61 -1.35 4.10
N SER A 610 0.71 -2.11 3.47
CA SER A 610 -0.68 -1.69 3.24
C SER A 610 -1.24 -1.08 4.53
N GLU A 611 -1.81 0.13 4.40
CA GLU A 611 -2.26 0.90 5.54
C GLU A 611 -3.02 0.11 6.58
N PRO A 612 -2.65 0.32 7.83
CA PRO A 612 -3.62 0.29 8.90
C PRO A 612 -4.11 1.71 9.16
N THR A 613 -5.37 1.82 9.21
CA THR A 613 -6.10 2.70 10.13
C THR A 613 -5.25 3.72 10.91
N ARG A 614 -5.64 4.96 10.87
CA ARG A 614 -5.17 6.13 11.63
C ARG A 614 -5.11 5.95 13.15
N GLN A 615 -4.91 4.75 13.70
CA GLN A 615 -4.88 4.48 15.14
C GLN A 615 -3.98 3.30 15.47
N ALA A 616 -2.71 3.43 15.19
CA ALA A 616 -1.75 2.53 15.84
C ALA A 616 -0.83 3.31 16.76
#